data_8e51c846edf8dcfd5b7a4493b7484d66
#
_entry.id   8e51c846edf8dcfd5b7a4493b7484d66
#
_cell.length_a   1.000
_cell.length_b   1.000
_cell.length_c   1.000
_cell.angle_alpha   90.00
_cell.angle_beta   90.00
_cell.angle_gamma   90.00
#
_symmetry.space_group_name_H-M   'P 1'
#
loop_
_entity.id
_entity.type
_entity.pdbx_description
1 polymer ?
#
loop_
_entity_poly.entity_id
_entity_poly.type
_entity_poly.pdbx_seq_one_letter_code
_entity_poly.pdbx_strand_id
1 'polypeptide(L)'
;MALMLKNARLLDPQVGLDEVADILIRDGRIVEIGHDLEMPKGIERDLSGKIVVPGLVDMHVHLRDPGFEYKGDIESETKAAAHGGFTAVCAMPNTNPVCDNATIVEYVQRKASEVGFCRVLVSGALTQGLKGEVLSEMGDMVAHGAVAFTDDGRGVQDSGMMRRTMDYAKQFDRVVMCHCQDEGLVGAGQVNEGECSTRLGLLGWPAEGEELEIMRDIALCRLTGCHFHAQHVTTARGLELIRAAKAEGLPVTCEVTPHHLLLDDSMIGEDYDTNYKVNPPLRAKADVAALRCGLADGTVDAIVTDHAPHATYEKDREFELAPFGMTGIETSLGLMLTHLVGEGVISLNRLVELMAVNPRAILRDERVAIEPGSIADLTVIDPDAEWTVAKDDFCSKAQNTPFVGWNLRGRATDVFVGGYATMEDGVVCSTVKK
;
A
#
# COMPACT_ATOMS: atom_id res chain seq x y z
N MET A 1 19.47 -23.53 1.02
CA MET A 1 18.52 -24.36 0.23
C MET A 1 18.54 -23.84 -1.20
N ALA A 2 18.49 -24.74 -2.21
CA ALA A 2 18.43 -24.31 -3.62
C ALA A 2 17.00 -24.45 -4.16
N LEU A 3 16.53 -23.46 -4.89
CA LEU A 3 15.23 -23.40 -5.56
C LEU A 3 15.45 -22.97 -7.01
N MET A 4 14.83 -23.68 -7.95
CA MET A 4 14.81 -23.35 -9.36
C MET A 4 13.38 -23.02 -9.78
N LEU A 5 13.18 -21.82 -10.28
CA LEU A 5 11.93 -21.39 -10.93
C LEU A 5 12.15 -21.49 -12.43
N LYS A 6 11.36 -22.29 -13.12
CA LYS A 6 11.58 -22.62 -14.54
C LYS A 6 10.48 -22.06 -15.43
N ASN A 7 10.86 -21.71 -16.66
CA ASN A 7 9.96 -21.38 -17.77
C ASN A 7 9.01 -20.19 -17.49
N ALA A 8 9.34 -19.31 -16.54
CA ALA A 8 8.51 -18.14 -16.23
C ALA A 8 8.84 -16.97 -17.16
N ARG A 9 7.84 -16.16 -17.52
CA ARG A 9 8.12 -14.82 -18.05
C ARG A 9 8.63 -13.95 -16.91
N LEU A 10 9.89 -13.56 -16.95
CA LEU A 10 10.52 -12.67 -15.99
C LEU A 10 10.28 -11.24 -16.42
N LEU A 11 9.69 -10.43 -15.55
CA LEU A 11 9.35 -9.04 -15.85
C LEU A 11 9.87 -8.12 -14.73
N ASP A 12 10.91 -7.33 -15.06
CA ASP A 12 11.44 -6.31 -14.16
C ASP A 12 11.82 -5.04 -14.92
N PRO A 13 11.02 -3.97 -14.80
CA PRO A 13 11.29 -2.71 -15.46
C PRO A 13 12.59 -2.02 -14.99
N GLN A 14 13.09 -2.31 -13.78
CA GLN A 14 14.31 -1.69 -13.23
C GLN A 14 15.57 -2.08 -14.02
N VAL A 15 15.58 -3.30 -14.56
CA VAL A 15 16.72 -3.87 -15.31
C VAL A 15 16.38 -4.11 -16.77
N GLY A 16 15.19 -3.69 -17.22
CA GLY A 16 14.73 -3.85 -18.59
C GLY A 16 14.50 -5.31 -18.98
N LEU A 17 14.18 -6.19 -18.01
CA LEU A 17 13.96 -7.61 -18.22
C LEU A 17 12.50 -7.87 -18.61
N ASP A 18 12.29 -8.55 -19.74
CA ASP A 18 10.99 -9.09 -20.18
C ASP A 18 11.23 -10.27 -21.13
N GLU A 19 11.51 -11.43 -20.57
CA GLU A 19 11.75 -12.66 -21.33
C GLU A 19 11.34 -13.91 -20.55
N VAL A 20 11.18 -15.02 -21.25
CA VAL A 20 10.98 -16.32 -20.60
C VAL A 20 12.33 -16.91 -20.24
N ALA A 21 12.60 -17.15 -18.96
CA ALA A 21 13.84 -17.73 -18.49
C ALA A 21 13.66 -18.48 -17.15
N ASP A 22 14.74 -19.09 -16.68
CA ASP A 22 14.83 -19.78 -15.38
C ASP A 22 15.54 -18.87 -14.37
N ILE A 23 15.20 -19.01 -13.09
CA ILE A 23 15.88 -18.34 -11.96
C ILE A 23 16.40 -19.42 -11.00
N LEU A 24 17.71 -19.43 -10.76
CA LEU A 24 18.33 -20.23 -9.70
C LEU A 24 18.50 -19.38 -8.43
N ILE A 25 17.90 -19.83 -7.35
CA ILE A 25 17.97 -19.19 -6.03
C ILE A 25 18.74 -20.08 -5.06
N ARG A 26 19.70 -19.51 -4.31
CA ARG A 26 20.40 -20.18 -3.21
C ARG A 26 20.54 -19.23 -2.04
N ASP A 27 20.30 -19.77 -0.85
CA ASP A 27 20.48 -19.05 0.42
C ASP A 27 19.84 -17.66 0.40
N GLY A 28 18.61 -17.59 -0.13
CA GLY A 28 17.78 -16.41 -0.17
C GLY A 28 18.10 -15.40 -1.26
N ARG A 29 19.06 -15.68 -2.15
CA ARG A 29 19.46 -14.77 -3.23
C ARG A 29 19.38 -15.43 -4.60
N ILE A 30 19.11 -14.61 -5.62
CA ILE A 30 19.21 -15.00 -7.03
C ILE A 30 20.70 -15.22 -7.35
N VAL A 31 21.03 -16.38 -7.86
CA VAL A 31 22.42 -16.74 -8.22
C VAL A 31 22.64 -16.64 -9.70
N GLU A 32 21.67 -17.08 -10.49
CA GLU A 32 21.77 -17.17 -11.95
C GLU A 32 20.39 -17.02 -12.59
N ILE A 33 20.36 -16.39 -13.75
CA ILE A 33 19.20 -16.28 -14.62
C ILE A 33 19.65 -16.76 -16.00
N GLY A 34 18.87 -17.61 -16.64
CA GLY A 34 19.24 -18.15 -17.96
C GLY A 34 18.20 -19.11 -18.50
N HIS A 35 18.53 -19.79 -19.57
CA HIS A 35 17.67 -20.80 -20.18
C HIS A 35 18.24 -22.20 -19.91
N ASP A 36 17.33 -23.17 -19.75
CA ASP A 36 17.69 -24.57 -19.53
C ASP A 36 18.69 -24.78 -18.36
N LEU A 37 18.54 -23.99 -17.30
CA LEU A 37 19.41 -24.13 -16.15
C LEU A 37 19.26 -25.50 -15.50
N GLU A 38 20.38 -26.08 -15.09
CA GLU A 38 20.42 -27.37 -14.40
C GLU A 38 20.71 -27.19 -12.89
N MET A 39 19.99 -27.93 -12.07
CA MET A 39 20.21 -27.94 -10.64
C MET A 39 20.36 -29.39 -10.13
N PRO A 40 21.55 -29.81 -9.66
CA PRO A 40 21.78 -31.21 -9.26
C PRO A 40 20.97 -31.66 -8.04
N LYS A 41 20.61 -30.72 -7.15
CA LYS A 41 19.81 -30.94 -5.93
C LYS A 41 19.06 -29.69 -5.52
N GLY A 42 17.79 -29.81 -5.23
CA GLY A 42 16.94 -28.71 -4.77
C GLY A 42 15.47 -28.94 -5.11
N ILE A 43 14.68 -27.88 -5.01
CA ILE A 43 13.28 -27.86 -5.41
C ILE A 43 13.19 -27.17 -6.78
N GLU A 44 12.56 -27.84 -7.74
CA GLU A 44 12.22 -27.23 -9.03
C GLU A 44 10.72 -26.95 -9.07
N ARG A 45 10.37 -25.77 -9.59
CA ARG A 45 8.99 -25.37 -9.85
C ARG A 45 8.86 -24.90 -11.29
N ASP A 46 8.00 -25.54 -12.04
CA ASP A 46 7.63 -25.12 -13.39
C ASP A 46 6.54 -24.04 -13.29
N LEU A 47 6.89 -22.86 -13.81
CA LEU A 47 6.04 -21.67 -13.82
C LEU A 47 5.64 -21.31 -15.25
N SER A 48 5.56 -22.28 -16.16
CA SER A 48 5.12 -22.07 -17.54
C SER A 48 3.77 -21.33 -17.59
N GLY A 49 3.72 -20.24 -18.38
CA GLY A 49 2.54 -19.38 -18.50
C GLY A 49 2.39 -18.34 -17.39
N LYS A 50 3.19 -18.42 -16.33
CA LYS A 50 3.17 -17.44 -15.24
C LYS A 50 4.22 -16.34 -15.44
N ILE A 51 4.03 -15.24 -14.72
CA ILE A 51 4.91 -14.08 -14.73
C ILE A 51 5.57 -13.95 -13.36
N VAL A 52 6.88 -13.81 -13.32
CA VAL A 52 7.64 -13.51 -12.09
C VAL A 52 8.04 -12.04 -12.12
N VAL A 53 7.72 -11.32 -11.05
CA VAL A 53 8.05 -9.92 -10.86
C VAL A 53 8.82 -9.73 -9.56
N PRO A 54 9.57 -8.61 -9.36
CA PRO A 54 10.05 -8.23 -8.05
C PRO A 54 8.89 -8.20 -7.05
N GLY A 55 9.14 -8.66 -5.83
CA GLY A 55 8.09 -8.80 -4.84
C GLY A 55 7.32 -7.51 -4.60
N LEU A 56 5.99 -7.60 -4.62
CA LEU A 56 5.10 -6.47 -4.39
C LEU A 56 5.27 -5.90 -3.00
N VAL A 57 5.10 -4.58 -2.87
CA VAL A 57 5.19 -3.83 -1.61
C VAL A 57 3.98 -2.94 -1.47
N ASP A 58 3.29 -3.04 -0.34
CA ASP A 58 2.25 -2.10 0.04
C ASP A 58 2.78 -1.16 1.12
N MET A 59 2.94 0.11 0.79
CA MET A 59 3.53 1.07 1.71
C MET A 59 2.51 1.75 2.64
N HIS A 60 1.23 1.31 2.61
CA HIS A 60 0.17 1.87 3.41
C HIS A 60 -0.84 0.80 3.87
N VAL A 61 -0.60 0.22 5.06
CA VAL A 61 -1.48 -0.80 5.65
C VAL A 61 -1.66 -0.61 7.15
N HIS A 62 -2.83 -1.02 7.68
CA HIS A 62 -3.14 -1.00 9.10
C HIS A 62 -3.14 -2.43 9.66
N LEU A 63 -2.04 -2.83 10.29
CA LEU A 63 -1.93 -4.15 10.91
C LEU A 63 -2.68 -4.28 12.24
N ARG A 64 -3.16 -3.14 12.79
CA ARG A 64 -4.00 -3.07 14.00
C ARG A 64 -3.34 -3.53 15.30
N ASP A 65 -2.13 -3.99 15.28
CA ASP A 65 -1.36 -4.56 16.37
C ASP A 65 -0.11 -3.68 16.65
N PRO A 66 0.02 -3.15 17.87
CA PRO A 66 -0.69 -3.49 19.11
C PRO A 66 -2.05 -2.77 19.30
N GLY A 67 -2.93 -3.39 20.07
CA GLY A 67 -4.07 -2.77 20.75
C GLY A 67 -5.44 -2.88 20.08
N PHE A 68 -5.50 -3.34 18.82
CA PHE A 68 -6.74 -3.54 18.08
C PHE A 68 -6.81 -4.92 17.43
N GLU A 69 -6.17 -5.92 18.04
CA GLU A 69 -5.99 -7.28 17.52
C GLU A 69 -7.31 -8.01 17.29
N TYR A 70 -8.40 -7.52 17.85
CA TYR A 70 -9.74 -8.07 17.66
C TYR A 70 -10.25 -7.90 16.22
N LYS A 71 -9.73 -6.92 15.46
CA LYS A 71 -10.12 -6.64 14.07
C LYS A 71 -9.02 -6.92 13.04
N GLY A 72 -7.79 -7.10 13.47
CA GLY A 72 -6.62 -7.46 12.68
C GLY A 72 -5.39 -7.56 13.55
N ASP A 73 -4.43 -8.41 13.22
CA ASP A 73 -3.13 -8.47 13.88
C ASP A 73 -2.01 -8.72 12.87
N ILE A 74 -0.76 -8.65 13.33
CA ILE A 74 0.41 -8.83 12.45
C ILE A 74 0.37 -10.20 11.76
N GLU A 75 -0.08 -11.26 12.43
CA GLU A 75 -0.15 -12.59 11.83
C GLU A 75 -1.20 -12.64 10.71
N SER A 76 -2.45 -12.27 11.01
CA SER A 76 -3.56 -12.35 10.05
C SER A 76 -3.37 -11.40 8.86
N GLU A 77 -2.92 -10.16 9.12
CA GLU A 77 -2.84 -9.18 8.04
C GLU A 77 -1.58 -9.36 7.17
N THR A 78 -0.48 -9.90 7.72
CA THR A 78 0.65 -10.33 6.87
C THR A 78 0.34 -11.62 6.10
N LYS A 79 -0.54 -12.48 6.62
CA LYS A 79 -1.06 -13.63 5.88
C LYS A 79 -1.93 -13.18 4.71
N ALA A 80 -2.80 -12.19 4.93
CA ALA A 80 -3.58 -11.56 3.88
C ALA A 80 -2.69 -10.86 2.83
N ALA A 81 -1.62 -10.20 3.27
CA ALA A 81 -0.64 -9.60 2.37
C ALA A 81 0.04 -10.65 1.48
N ALA A 82 0.52 -11.75 2.04
CA ALA A 82 1.09 -12.84 1.26
C ALA A 82 0.07 -13.44 0.28
N HIS A 83 -1.20 -13.63 0.69
CA HIS A 83 -2.28 -14.08 -0.18
C HIS A 83 -2.55 -13.09 -1.34
N GLY A 84 -2.44 -11.78 -1.08
CA GLY A 84 -2.53 -10.72 -2.08
C GLY A 84 -1.31 -10.61 -3.01
N GLY A 85 -0.23 -11.35 -2.75
CA GLY A 85 0.99 -11.33 -3.56
C GLY A 85 2.11 -10.42 -3.03
N PHE A 86 1.96 -9.85 -1.82
CA PHE A 86 2.94 -8.91 -1.27
C PHE A 86 4.06 -9.61 -0.50
N THR A 87 5.30 -9.19 -0.75
CA THR A 87 6.50 -9.63 -0.04
C THR A 87 6.86 -8.72 1.12
N ALA A 88 6.36 -7.48 1.11
CA ALA A 88 6.55 -6.52 2.17
C ALA A 88 5.35 -5.58 2.31
N VAL A 89 5.11 -5.12 3.55
CA VAL A 89 4.11 -4.10 3.88
C VAL A 89 4.70 -3.05 4.82
N CYS A 90 4.22 -1.79 4.75
CA CYS A 90 4.59 -0.75 5.71
C CYS A 90 3.41 -0.46 6.64
N ALA A 91 3.61 -0.77 7.93
CA ALA A 91 2.59 -0.60 8.95
C ALA A 91 2.42 0.87 9.35
N MET A 92 1.19 1.38 9.36
CA MET A 92 0.84 2.71 9.84
C MET A 92 0.90 2.80 11.37
N PRO A 93 1.21 3.99 11.94
CA PRO A 93 1.51 4.15 13.36
C PRO A 93 0.28 4.26 14.28
N ASN A 94 -0.94 4.30 13.74
CA ASN A 94 -2.19 4.56 14.46
C ASN A 94 -2.70 3.33 15.25
N THR A 95 -1.81 2.75 16.03
CA THR A 95 -2.04 1.63 16.96
C THR A 95 -2.34 2.11 18.38
N ASN A 96 -2.52 1.20 19.34
CA ASN A 96 -2.70 1.54 20.75
C ASN A 96 -1.85 0.63 21.67
N PRO A 97 -0.72 1.13 22.20
CA PRO A 97 -0.24 2.52 22.06
C PRO A 97 0.18 2.87 20.64
N VAL A 98 0.18 4.17 20.33
CA VAL A 98 0.65 4.72 19.04
C VAL A 98 2.13 4.37 18.86
N CYS A 99 2.53 4.10 17.59
CA CYS A 99 3.92 3.86 17.24
C CYS A 99 4.70 5.20 17.15
N ASP A 100 4.88 5.87 18.29
CA ASP A 100 5.53 7.19 18.42
C ASP A 100 6.89 7.14 19.15
N ASN A 101 7.40 5.94 19.41
CA ASN A 101 8.67 5.70 20.10
C ASN A 101 9.30 4.36 19.66
N ALA A 102 10.60 4.21 19.92
CA ALA A 102 11.38 3.03 19.53
C ALA A 102 10.85 1.71 20.11
N THR A 103 10.29 1.72 21.31
CA THR A 103 9.79 0.47 21.95
C THR A 103 8.67 -0.16 21.13
N ILE A 104 7.79 0.65 20.55
CA ILE A 104 6.69 0.13 19.72
C ILE A 104 7.22 -0.32 18.34
N VAL A 105 8.19 0.42 17.77
CA VAL A 105 8.87 -0.01 16.54
C VAL A 105 9.49 -1.40 16.73
N GLU A 106 10.27 -1.61 17.79
CA GLU A 106 10.87 -2.90 18.12
C GLU A 106 9.83 -4.00 18.36
N TYR A 107 8.74 -3.66 19.05
CA TYR A 107 7.64 -4.61 19.27
C TYR A 107 7.07 -5.14 17.95
N VAL A 108 6.70 -4.23 17.03
CA VAL A 108 6.12 -4.59 15.74
C VAL A 108 7.10 -5.45 14.92
N GLN A 109 8.36 -5.03 14.82
CA GLN A 109 9.38 -5.77 14.08
C GLN A 109 9.65 -7.15 14.66
N ARG A 110 9.79 -7.26 15.99
CA ARG A 110 10.00 -8.54 16.67
C ARG A 110 8.82 -9.47 16.41
N LYS A 111 7.57 -9.01 16.64
CA LYS A 111 6.37 -9.83 16.42
C LYS A 111 6.26 -10.25 14.96
N ALA A 112 6.47 -9.34 14.02
CA ALA A 112 6.50 -9.66 12.60
C ALA A 112 7.55 -10.72 12.25
N SER A 113 8.72 -10.67 12.89
CA SER A 113 9.77 -11.66 12.68
C SER A 113 9.43 -13.05 13.23
N GLU A 114 8.49 -13.16 14.15
CA GLU A 114 8.05 -14.40 14.77
C GLU A 114 6.87 -15.05 14.02
N VAL A 115 5.90 -14.23 13.57
CA VAL A 115 4.62 -14.72 13.02
C VAL A 115 4.30 -14.20 11.61
N GLY A 116 5.09 -13.29 11.05
CA GLY A 116 4.78 -12.63 9.78
C GLY A 116 4.96 -13.54 8.56
N PHE A 117 4.09 -13.38 7.58
CA PHE A 117 4.13 -14.06 6.28
C PHE A 117 4.74 -13.22 5.16
N CYS A 118 4.98 -11.94 5.41
CA CYS A 118 5.76 -11.02 4.58
C CYS A 118 6.64 -10.15 5.49
N ARG A 119 7.54 -9.35 4.90
CA ARG A 119 8.32 -8.38 5.66
C ARG A 119 7.42 -7.25 6.15
N VAL A 120 7.64 -6.81 7.37
CA VAL A 120 6.96 -5.63 7.93
C VAL A 120 7.96 -4.50 8.11
N LEU A 121 7.80 -3.46 7.31
CA LEU A 121 8.41 -2.16 7.49
C LEU A 121 7.54 -1.35 8.45
N VAL A 122 8.12 -0.44 9.21
CA VAL A 122 7.38 0.31 10.23
C VAL A 122 7.48 1.80 9.95
N SER A 123 6.37 2.49 9.84
CA SER A 123 6.31 3.94 9.93
C SER A 123 6.11 4.38 11.38
N GLY A 124 6.87 5.41 11.80
CA GLY A 124 6.68 6.05 13.09
C GLY A 124 5.71 7.23 12.98
N ALA A 125 5.10 7.62 14.11
CA ALA A 125 4.30 8.84 14.16
C ALA A 125 5.19 10.09 14.05
N LEU A 126 4.69 11.15 13.40
CA LEU A 126 5.30 12.48 13.35
C LEU A 126 5.25 13.14 14.73
N THR A 127 4.12 12.97 15.42
CA THR A 127 3.85 13.60 16.71
C THR A 127 3.43 12.58 17.76
N GLN A 128 3.73 12.87 19.02
CA GLN A 128 3.38 12.01 20.14
C GLN A 128 1.86 11.82 20.26
N GLY A 129 1.43 10.57 20.22
CA GLY A 129 0.02 10.19 20.29
C GLY A 129 -0.82 10.68 19.10
N LEU A 130 -0.20 11.05 17.96
CA LEU A 130 -0.87 11.61 16.77
C LEU A 130 -1.68 12.88 17.09
N LYS A 131 -1.17 13.74 17.98
CA LYS A 131 -1.90 14.92 18.45
C LYS A 131 -1.53 16.23 17.74
N GLY A 132 -0.49 16.22 16.92
CA GLY A 132 -0.01 17.43 16.25
C GLY A 132 0.63 18.47 17.20
N GLU A 133 0.93 18.13 18.46
CA GLU A 133 1.36 19.08 19.49
C GLU A 133 2.86 18.98 19.83
N VAL A 134 3.40 17.78 19.94
CA VAL A 134 4.78 17.49 20.34
C VAL A 134 5.40 16.52 19.37
N LEU A 135 6.63 16.83 18.91
CA LEU A 135 7.39 15.92 18.03
C LEU A 135 7.63 14.56 18.70
N SER A 136 7.56 13.50 17.92
CA SER A 136 8.05 12.18 18.34
C SER A 136 9.58 12.12 18.29
N GLU A 137 10.19 11.09 18.89
CA GLU A 137 11.63 10.85 18.90
C GLU A 137 12.07 10.14 17.62
N MET A 138 11.94 10.83 16.45
CA MET A 138 12.17 10.23 15.12
C MET A 138 13.57 9.62 14.99
N GLY A 139 14.61 10.28 15.54
CA GLY A 139 15.98 9.76 15.47
C GLY A 139 16.15 8.43 16.18
N ASP A 140 15.51 8.26 17.34
CA ASP A 140 15.53 7.00 18.07
C ASP A 140 14.74 5.92 17.33
N MET A 141 13.55 6.26 16.79
CA MET A 141 12.78 5.32 15.97
C MET A 141 13.52 4.88 14.70
N VAL A 142 14.27 5.78 14.03
CA VAL A 142 15.11 5.41 12.88
C VAL A 142 16.22 4.46 13.27
N ALA A 143 16.88 4.71 14.41
CA ALA A 143 17.92 3.82 14.92
C ALA A 143 17.40 2.41 15.22
N HIS A 144 16.10 2.28 15.47
CA HIS A 144 15.40 1.00 15.71
C HIS A 144 14.59 0.50 14.50
N GLY A 145 14.78 1.13 13.31
CA GLY A 145 14.31 0.61 12.03
C GLY A 145 13.03 1.21 11.47
N ALA A 146 12.56 2.36 11.97
CA ALA A 146 11.51 3.10 11.30
C ALA A 146 11.98 3.60 9.92
N VAL A 147 11.18 3.38 8.87
CA VAL A 147 11.52 3.71 7.48
C VAL A 147 10.86 4.99 6.98
N ALA A 148 9.79 5.43 7.61
CA ALA A 148 9.00 6.59 7.22
C ALA A 148 8.30 7.19 8.45
N PHE A 149 7.70 8.37 8.30
CA PHE A 149 6.94 9.03 9.37
C PHE A 149 5.62 9.58 8.86
N THR A 150 4.55 9.38 9.63
CA THR A 150 3.20 9.85 9.33
C THR A 150 2.35 9.98 10.59
N ASP A 151 1.41 10.93 10.60
CA ASP A 151 0.29 10.94 11.55
C ASP A 151 -0.98 10.47 10.82
N ASP A 152 -0.89 9.33 10.14
CA ASP A 152 -1.95 8.78 9.31
C ASP A 152 -3.30 8.69 10.02
N GLY A 153 -4.37 8.99 9.26
CA GLY A 153 -5.74 9.15 9.72
C GLY A 153 -6.04 10.53 10.31
N ARG A 154 -5.02 11.40 10.43
CA ARG A 154 -5.12 12.81 10.83
C ARG A 154 -3.99 13.61 10.20
N GLY A 155 -4.25 14.80 9.72
CA GLY A 155 -3.19 15.70 9.29
C GLY A 155 -2.53 16.42 10.47
N VAL A 156 -1.26 16.82 10.35
CA VAL A 156 -0.65 17.74 11.31
C VAL A 156 -1.15 19.16 10.97
N GLN A 157 -2.12 19.67 11.71
CA GLN A 157 -2.86 20.88 11.38
C GLN A 157 -2.01 22.16 11.52
N ASP A 158 -1.11 22.24 12.51
CA ASP A 158 -0.22 23.40 12.69
C ASP A 158 0.94 23.40 11.70
N SER A 159 0.97 24.38 10.79
CA SER A 159 2.02 24.49 9.78
C SER A 159 3.43 24.64 10.35
N GLY A 160 3.57 25.24 11.55
CA GLY A 160 4.83 25.36 12.25
C GLY A 160 5.31 24.03 12.82
N MET A 161 4.39 23.21 13.30
CA MET A 161 4.69 21.81 13.71
C MET A 161 5.06 20.99 12.47
N MET A 162 4.27 21.04 11.41
CA MET A 162 4.55 20.29 10.16
C MET A 162 5.93 20.66 9.58
N ARG A 163 6.31 21.94 9.58
CA ARG A 163 7.65 22.34 9.21
C ARG A 163 8.72 21.69 10.09
N ARG A 164 8.52 21.66 11.41
CA ARG A 164 9.50 21.03 12.33
C ARG A 164 9.61 19.53 12.13
N THR A 165 8.49 18.83 11.83
CA THR A 165 8.55 17.40 11.49
C THR A 165 9.35 17.16 10.22
N MET A 166 9.12 17.95 9.17
CA MET A 166 9.87 17.86 7.91
C MET A 166 11.37 18.16 8.09
N ASP A 167 11.73 19.24 8.82
CA ASP A 167 13.12 19.58 9.12
C ASP A 167 13.81 18.47 9.92
N TYR A 168 13.08 17.76 10.81
CA TYR A 168 13.62 16.68 11.62
C TYR A 168 13.75 15.38 10.82
N ALA A 169 12.73 14.94 10.12
CA ALA A 169 12.74 13.71 9.32
C ALA A 169 13.81 13.75 8.21
N LYS A 170 14.01 14.91 7.59
CA LYS A 170 15.04 15.13 6.57
C LYS A 170 16.45 14.78 7.03
N GLN A 171 16.78 14.99 8.31
CA GLN A 171 18.11 14.70 8.85
C GLN A 171 18.48 13.22 8.74
N PHE A 172 17.48 12.35 8.65
CA PHE A 172 17.62 10.90 8.54
C PHE A 172 17.32 10.37 7.13
N ASP A 173 17.15 11.26 6.14
CA ASP A 173 16.72 10.90 4.78
C ASP A 173 15.46 10.02 4.77
N ARG A 174 14.47 10.39 5.63
CA ARG A 174 13.19 9.69 5.71
C ARG A 174 12.07 10.53 5.12
N VAL A 175 11.17 9.84 4.43
CA VAL A 175 9.98 10.45 3.84
C VAL A 175 8.97 10.80 4.93
N VAL A 176 8.34 11.96 4.79
CA VAL A 176 7.15 12.36 5.55
C VAL A 176 5.94 12.09 4.68
N MET A 177 5.11 11.14 5.12
CA MET A 177 3.88 10.75 4.46
C MET A 177 2.70 11.43 5.16
N CYS A 178 1.79 12.01 4.40
CA CYS A 178 0.69 12.80 4.98
C CYS A 178 -0.66 12.33 4.47
N HIS A 179 -1.51 11.95 5.43
CA HIS A 179 -2.96 11.91 5.24
C HIS A 179 -3.45 13.36 5.19
N CYS A 180 -3.62 13.88 3.98
CA CYS A 180 -3.91 15.31 3.78
C CYS A 180 -5.39 15.59 4.07
N GLN A 181 -5.66 16.21 5.23
CA GLN A 181 -7.01 16.52 5.70
C GLN A 181 -7.01 17.77 6.57
N ASP A 182 -7.53 18.89 6.06
CA ASP A 182 -7.84 20.07 6.90
C ASP A 182 -9.07 19.76 7.76
N GLU A 183 -8.84 19.47 9.04
CA GLU A 183 -9.92 19.10 9.99
C GLU A 183 -10.94 20.23 10.20
N GLY A 184 -10.55 21.49 10.00
CA GLY A 184 -11.43 22.64 10.12
C GLY A 184 -12.48 22.68 9.01
N LEU A 185 -12.13 22.23 7.80
CA LEU A 185 -13.05 22.14 6.66
C LEU A 185 -13.86 20.85 6.68
N VAL A 186 -13.20 19.75 6.94
CA VAL A 186 -13.80 18.40 6.86
C VAL A 186 -14.82 18.18 7.98
N GLY A 187 -14.50 18.63 9.19
CA GLY A 187 -15.39 18.48 10.35
C GLY A 187 -15.86 17.04 10.56
N ALA A 188 -17.17 16.84 10.57
CA ALA A 188 -17.80 15.52 10.70
C ALA A 188 -18.28 14.93 9.36
N GLY A 189 -17.65 15.32 8.24
CA GLY A 189 -17.97 14.83 6.90
C GLY A 189 -17.90 13.29 6.80
N GLN A 190 -18.85 12.72 6.07
CA GLN A 190 -19.01 11.25 5.98
C GLN A 190 -18.80 10.73 4.55
N VAL A 191 -19.14 11.55 3.55
CA VAL A 191 -19.08 11.25 2.12
C VAL A 191 -18.63 12.49 1.36
N ASN A 192 -18.24 12.34 0.11
CA ASN A 192 -17.90 13.48 -0.74
C ASN A 192 -18.98 14.57 -0.72
N GLU A 193 -18.58 15.83 -0.50
CA GLU A 193 -19.49 16.96 -0.56
C GLU A 193 -19.94 17.20 -2.00
N GLY A 194 -21.26 17.27 -2.21
CA GLY A 194 -21.84 17.50 -3.52
C GLY A 194 -23.18 16.78 -3.72
N GLU A 195 -23.35 16.16 -4.89
CA GLU A 195 -24.60 15.44 -5.22
C GLU A 195 -24.83 14.26 -4.27
N CYS A 196 -23.77 13.49 -3.96
CA CYS A 196 -23.85 12.32 -3.08
C CYS A 196 -24.33 12.71 -1.68
N SER A 197 -23.66 13.66 -1.02
CA SER A 197 -24.01 14.10 0.34
C SER A 197 -25.43 14.67 0.40
N THR A 198 -25.84 15.44 -0.63
CA THR A 198 -27.19 16.00 -0.72
C THR A 198 -28.24 14.92 -0.91
N ARG A 199 -28.00 13.95 -1.80
CA ARG A 199 -28.91 12.83 -2.09
C ARG A 199 -29.14 11.93 -0.88
N LEU A 200 -28.07 11.63 -0.14
CA LEU A 200 -28.11 10.72 0.99
C LEU A 200 -28.44 11.42 2.32
N GLY A 201 -28.43 12.76 2.36
CA GLY A 201 -28.64 13.52 3.60
C GLY A 201 -27.51 13.37 4.61
N LEU A 202 -26.30 13.01 4.14
CA LEU A 202 -25.12 12.85 4.96
C LEU A 202 -24.25 14.12 4.93
N LEU A 203 -23.46 14.35 5.98
CA LEU A 203 -22.52 15.48 6.01
C LEU A 203 -21.45 15.31 4.94
N GLY A 204 -21.22 16.37 4.17
CA GLY A 204 -20.22 16.41 3.11
C GLY A 204 -18.81 16.56 3.65
N TRP A 205 -17.86 15.99 2.94
CA TRP A 205 -16.42 16.12 3.11
C TRP A 205 -15.87 16.86 1.89
N PRO A 206 -15.62 18.19 1.96
CA PRO A 206 -15.23 18.98 0.81
C PRO A 206 -13.86 18.58 0.26
N ALA A 207 -13.71 18.54 -1.06
CA ALA A 207 -12.46 18.21 -1.73
C ALA A 207 -11.30 19.13 -1.31
N GLU A 208 -11.63 20.40 -1.05
CA GLU A 208 -10.69 21.43 -0.59
C GLU A 208 -10.01 21.07 0.74
N GLY A 209 -10.61 20.20 1.56
CA GLY A 209 -9.99 19.70 2.80
C GLY A 209 -8.71 18.92 2.54
N GLU A 210 -8.64 18.16 1.42
CA GLU A 210 -7.43 17.45 0.97
C GLU A 210 -6.49 18.42 0.24
N GLU A 211 -7.03 19.22 -0.68
CA GLU A 211 -6.27 20.06 -1.60
C GLU A 211 -5.46 21.15 -0.88
N LEU A 212 -6.04 21.79 0.14
CA LEU A 212 -5.38 22.84 0.91
C LEU A 212 -4.21 22.29 1.73
N GLU A 213 -4.34 21.10 2.30
CA GLU A 213 -3.24 20.49 3.04
C GLU A 213 -2.12 20.03 2.10
N ILE A 214 -2.44 19.44 0.94
CA ILE A 214 -1.46 19.15 -0.13
C ILE A 214 -0.70 20.41 -0.53
N MET A 215 -1.42 21.51 -0.78
CA MET A 215 -0.81 22.79 -1.18
C MET A 215 0.12 23.35 -0.10
N ARG A 216 -0.30 23.30 1.18
CA ARG A 216 0.51 23.69 2.34
C ARG A 216 1.79 22.87 2.42
N ASP A 217 1.68 21.55 2.30
CA ASP A 217 2.80 20.64 2.49
C ASP A 217 3.80 20.67 1.33
N ILE A 218 3.34 20.92 0.11
CA ILE A 218 4.21 21.25 -1.03
C ILE A 218 5.00 22.55 -0.74
N ALA A 219 4.37 23.58 -0.18
CA ALA A 219 5.06 24.82 0.18
C ALA A 219 6.13 24.57 1.27
N LEU A 220 5.83 23.72 2.26
CA LEU A 220 6.77 23.32 3.30
C LEU A 220 7.88 22.39 2.77
N CYS A 221 7.56 21.50 1.85
CA CYS A 221 8.55 20.69 1.13
C CYS A 221 9.55 21.59 0.37
N ARG A 222 9.07 22.61 -0.33
CA ARG A 222 9.92 23.60 -1.01
C ARG A 222 10.82 24.36 -0.03
N LEU A 223 10.31 24.72 1.16
CA LEU A 223 11.05 25.44 2.20
C LEU A 223 12.12 24.56 2.85
N THR A 224 11.80 23.33 3.19
CA THR A 224 12.68 22.42 3.97
C THR A 224 13.55 21.53 3.08
N GLY A 225 13.09 21.20 1.87
CA GLY A 225 13.68 20.19 1.00
C GLY A 225 13.52 18.77 1.53
N CYS A 226 12.57 18.54 2.44
CA CYS A 226 12.19 17.19 2.90
C CYS A 226 11.40 16.46 1.81
N HIS A 227 11.58 15.15 1.70
CA HIS A 227 10.73 14.33 0.85
C HIS A 227 9.31 14.28 1.44
N PHE A 228 8.35 14.83 0.72
CA PHE A 228 6.93 14.82 1.04
C PHE A 228 6.21 13.79 0.17
N HIS A 229 5.41 12.94 0.79
CA HIS A 229 4.57 11.97 0.11
C HIS A 229 3.11 12.18 0.50
N ALA A 230 2.27 12.51 -0.47
CA ALA A 230 0.82 12.63 -0.28
C ALA A 230 0.19 11.24 -0.32
N GLN A 231 -0.38 10.80 0.83
CA GLN A 231 -1.05 9.51 0.94
C GLN A 231 -2.41 9.56 0.20
N HIS A 232 -2.83 8.40 -0.36
CA HIS A 232 -4.15 8.13 -0.94
C HIS A 232 -4.84 9.35 -1.57
N VAL A 233 -4.17 10.05 -2.48
CA VAL A 233 -4.74 11.24 -3.17
C VAL A 233 -6.02 10.86 -3.90
N THR A 234 -7.07 11.67 -3.73
CA THR A 234 -8.40 11.39 -4.26
C THR A 234 -8.94 12.43 -5.22
N THR A 235 -8.39 13.67 -5.22
CA THR A 235 -8.94 14.78 -5.98
C THR A 235 -8.12 15.10 -7.24
N ALA A 236 -8.80 15.47 -8.32
CA ALA A 236 -8.15 15.91 -9.56
C ALA A 236 -7.23 17.12 -9.31
N ARG A 237 -7.67 18.06 -8.46
CA ARG A 237 -6.91 19.26 -8.14
C ARG A 237 -5.68 18.94 -7.29
N GLY A 238 -5.79 18.05 -6.30
CA GLY A 238 -4.64 17.57 -5.52
C GLY A 238 -3.56 16.97 -6.42
N LEU A 239 -3.97 16.15 -7.40
CA LEU A 239 -3.06 15.57 -8.37
C LEU A 239 -2.40 16.62 -9.28
N GLU A 240 -3.12 17.69 -9.71
CA GLU A 240 -2.55 18.79 -10.45
C GLU A 240 -1.48 19.54 -9.63
N LEU A 241 -1.71 19.79 -8.35
CA LEU A 241 -0.75 20.42 -7.45
C LEU A 241 0.53 19.60 -7.34
N ILE A 242 0.40 18.28 -7.18
CA ILE A 242 1.54 17.34 -7.13
C ILE A 242 2.29 17.34 -8.46
N ARG A 243 1.59 17.28 -9.60
CA ARG A 243 2.20 17.34 -10.93
C ARG A 243 3.03 18.61 -11.12
N ALA A 244 2.48 19.76 -10.70
CA ALA A 244 3.18 21.04 -10.77
C ALA A 244 4.43 21.04 -9.87
N ALA A 245 4.35 20.53 -8.65
CA ALA A 245 5.48 20.43 -7.73
C ALA A 245 6.61 19.53 -8.27
N LYS A 246 6.26 18.40 -8.89
CA LYS A 246 7.22 17.52 -9.57
C LYS A 246 7.90 18.20 -10.75
N ALA A 247 7.15 18.96 -11.54
CA ALA A 247 7.70 19.74 -12.67
C ALA A 247 8.68 20.84 -12.21
N GLU A 248 8.55 21.35 -10.99
CA GLU A 248 9.52 22.23 -10.34
C GLU A 248 10.78 21.50 -9.82
N GLY A 249 10.80 20.16 -9.84
CA GLY A 249 11.88 19.34 -9.32
C GLY A 249 11.86 19.16 -7.80
N LEU A 250 10.73 19.41 -7.14
CA LEU A 250 10.58 19.18 -5.71
C LEU A 250 10.53 17.68 -5.39
N PRO A 251 11.06 17.24 -4.24
CA PRO A 251 10.98 15.85 -3.80
C PRO A 251 9.57 15.53 -3.27
N VAL A 252 8.61 15.49 -4.19
CA VAL A 252 7.20 15.20 -3.91
C VAL A 252 6.81 13.90 -4.63
N THR A 253 6.17 13.00 -3.90
CA THR A 253 5.58 11.76 -4.43
C THR A 253 4.14 11.62 -3.92
N CYS A 254 3.36 10.73 -4.54
CA CYS A 254 2.02 10.43 -4.09
C CYS A 254 1.60 8.99 -4.38
N GLU A 255 0.61 8.54 -3.66
CA GLU A 255 -0.01 7.24 -3.84
C GLU A 255 -1.52 7.39 -4.09
N VAL A 256 -2.10 6.34 -4.68
CA VAL A 256 -3.54 6.17 -4.86
C VAL A 256 -3.95 4.76 -4.50
N THR A 257 -5.24 4.54 -4.22
CA THR A 257 -5.73 3.22 -3.85
C THR A 257 -6.61 2.61 -4.93
N PRO A 258 -6.73 1.27 -5.00
CA PRO A 258 -7.65 0.61 -5.93
C PRO A 258 -9.10 1.08 -5.82
N HIS A 259 -9.57 1.34 -4.61
CA HIS A 259 -10.95 1.80 -4.41
C HIS A 259 -11.17 3.22 -4.93
N HIS A 260 -10.22 4.14 -4.81
CA HIS A 260 -10.34 5.48 -5.41
C HIS A 260 -10.12 5.50 -6.95
N LEU A 261 -9.54 4.44 -7.50
CA LEU A 261 -9.38 4.27 -8.95
C LEU A 261 -10.57 3.62 -9.65
N LEU A 262 -11.43 2.92 -8.91
CA LEU A 262 -12.50 2.09 -9.46
C LEU A 262 -13.90 2.44 -8.95
N LEU A 263 -14.01 3.00 -7.76
CA LEU A 263 -15.28 3.35 -7.13
C LEU A 263 -15.45 4.87 -7.13
N ASP A 264 -16.68 5.32 -7.30
CA ASP A 264 -17.07 6.72 -7.19
C ASP A 264 -18.23 6.90 -6.19
N ASP A 265 -18.49 8.13 -5.78
CA ASP A 265 -19.49 8.47 -4.77
C ASP A 265 -20.93 8.14 -5.17
N SER A 266 -21.21 7.99 -6.46
CA SER A 266 -22.54 7.58 -6.95
C SER A 266 -22.87 6.11 -6.64
N MET A 267 -21.84 5.30 -6.31
CA MET A 267 -22.00 3.89 -5.95
C MET A 267 -22.50 3.68 -4.52
N ILE A 268 -22.47 4.71 -3.67
CA ILE A 268 -23.06 4.65 -2.34
C ILE A 268 -24.59 4.71 -2.52
N GLY A 269 -25.24 3.58 -2.27
CA GLY A 269 -26.68 3.42 -2.47
C GLY A 269 -27.52 3.98 -1.30
N GLU A 270 -28.86 3.95 -1.47
CA GLU A 270 -29.81 4.29 -0.39
C GLU A 270 -29.90 3.21 0.69
N ASP A 271 -29.20 2.10 0.52
CA ASP A 271 -28.99 1.05 1.52
C ASP A 271 -27.89 1.40 2.52
N TYR A 272 -27.14 2.48 2.25
CA TYR A 272 -26.07 2.97 3.13
C TYR A 272 -25.04 1.90 3.48
N ASP A 273 -24.60 1.09 2.49
CA ASP A 273 -23.57 0.07 2.71
C ASP A 273 -22.27 0.70 3.23
N THR A 274 -21.96 0.43 4.48
CA THR A 274 -20.80 0.98 5.19
C THR A 274 -19.46 0.52 4.63
N ASN A 275 -19.44 -0.52 3.78
CA ASN A 275 -18.22 -0.96 3.09
C ASN A 275 -17.69 0.08 2.09
N TYR A 276 -18.53 1.03 1.63
CA TYR A 276 -18.11 2.17 0.82
C TYR A 276 -17.61 3.36 1.64
N LYS A 277 -17.67 3.30 2.98
CA LYS A 277 -17.23 4.39 3.85
C LYS A 277 -15.72 4.34 4.07
N VAL A 278 -14.98 5.22 3.43
CA VAL A 278 -13.50 5.35 3.50
C VAL A 278 -13.10 6.80 3.78
N ASN A 279 -11.90 7.01 4.25
CA ASN A 279 -11.28 8.33 4.48
C ASN A 279 -9.90 8.41 3.81
N PRO A 280 -9.69 9.29 2.81
CA PRO A 280 -10.67 10.22 2.25
C PRO A 280 -11.86 9.53 1.56
N PRO A 281 -13.01 10.21 1.40
CA PRO A 281 -14.19 9.59 0.82
C PRO A 281 -14.02 9.30 -0.67
N LEU A 282 -14.79 8.35 -1.20
CA LEU A 282 -14.93 8.13 -2.63
C LEU A 282 -15.38 9.44 -3.28
N ARG A 283 -14.71 9.86 -4.35
CA ARG A 283 -14.96 11.13 -5.04
C ARG A 283 -15.84 10.94 -6.28
N ALA A 284 -16.10 12.03 -6.97
CA ALA A 284 -16.87 12.00 -8.20
C ALA A 284 -16.14 11.28 -9.34
N LYS A 285 -16.88 10.83 -10.36
CA LYS A 285 -16.33 10.15 -11.55
C LYS A 285 -15.22 10.94 -12.25
N ALA A 286 -15.27 12.28 -12.20
CA ALA A 286 -14.25 13.13 -12.79
C ALA A 286 -12.90 13.00 -12.07
N ASP A 287 -12.92 12.86 -10.74
CA ASP A 287 -11.72 12.65 -9.93
C ASP A 287 -11.13 11.26 -10.21
N VAL A 288 -11.96 10.22 -10.22
CA VAL A 288 -11.55 8.86 -10.60
C VAL A 288 -10.85 8.85 -11.96
N ALA A 289 -11.43 9.53 -12.96
CA ALA A 289 -10.84 9.64 -14.30
C ALA A 289 -9.48 10.38 -14.27
N ALA A 290 -9.35 11.44 -13.47
CA ALA A 290 -8.11 12.19 -13.32
C ALA A 290 -7.00 11.33 -12.66
N LEU A 291 -7.33 10.55 -11.62
CA LEU A 291 -6.40 9.64 -10.96
C LEU A 291 -5.89 8.56 -11.94
N ARG A 292 -6.78 7.96 -12.75
CA ARG A 292 -6.41 6.98 -13.79
C ARG A 292 -5.47 7.60 -14.84
N CYS A 293 -5.71 8.85 -15.25
CA CYS A 293 -4.78 9.58 -16.12
C CYS A 293 -3.42 9.81 -15.44
N GLY A 294 -3.41 10.13 -14.14
CA GLY A 294 -2.19 10.35 -13.37
C GLY A 294 -1.30 9.11 -13.22
N LEU A 295 -1.88 7.91 -13.26
CA LEU A 295 -1.11 6.66 -13.35
C LEU A 295 -0.39 6.53 -14.68
N ALA A 296 -1.07 6.89 -15.78
CA ALA A 296 -0.54 6.76 -17.14
C ALA A 296 0.53 7.80 -17.45
N ASP A 297 0.38 9.03 -16.96
CA ASP A 297 1.32 10.14 -17.23
C ASP A 297 2.53 10.19 -16.27
N GLY A 298 2.56 9.30 -15.25
CA GLY A 298 3.65 9.21 -14.30
C GLY A 298 3.56 10.17 -13.11
N THR A 299 2.46 10.90 -12.95
CA THR A 299 2.26 11.78 -11.79
C THR A 299 2.11 10.98 -10.50
N VAL A 300 1.37 9.86 -10.53
CA VAL A 300 1.23 8.93 -9.40
C VAL A 300 2.45 8.03 -9.32
N ASP A 301 3.01 7.86 -8.12
CA ASP A 301 4.23 7.08 -7.89
C ASP A 301 3.95 5.66 -7.39
N ALA A 302 2.89 5.45 -6.60
CA ALA A 302 2.58 4.16 -6.02
C ALA A 302 1.08 3.86 -6.03
N ILE A 303 0.75 2.57 -6.08
CA ILE A 303 -0.56 2.03 -5.77
C ILE A 303 -0.43 1.29 -4.44
N VAL A 304 -1.23 1.69 -3.47
CA VAL A 304 -1.28 1.13 -2.12
C VAL A 304 -2.71 0.71 -1.80
N THR A 305 -2.92 -0.06 -0.75
CA THR A 305 -4.28 -0.52 -0.48
C THR A 305 -5.04 0.31 0.54
N ASP A 306 -4.35 1.00 1.43
CA ASP A 306 -4.94 1.53 2.66
C ASP A 306 -5.78 0.43 3.35
N HIS A 307 -5.19 -0.75 3.43
CA HIS A 307 -5.84 -1.91 4.03
C HIS A 307 -6.21 -1.63 5.47
N ALA A 308 -7.51 -1.42 5.71
CA ALA A 308 -8.04 -0.96 6.99
C ALA A 308 -9.12 -1.93 7.52
N PRO A 309 -8.68 -3.04 8.15
CA PRO A 309 -9.59 -4.05 8.67
C PRO A 309 -10.44 -3.52 9.82
N HIS A 310 -11.75 -3.85 9.80
CA HIS A 310 -12.74 -3.57 10.83
C HIS A 310 -13.56 -4.82 11.13
N ALA A 311 -13.89 -5.00 12.42
CA ALA A 311 -14.74 -6.10 12.82
C ALA A 311 -16.16 -5.94 12.24
N THR A 312 -16.82 -7.05 11.95
CA THR A 312 -18.16 -7.04 11.33
C THR A 312 -19.15 -6.14 12.10
N TYR A 313 -19.16 -6.24 13.42
CA TYR A 313 -20.06 -5.42 14.26
C TYR A 313 -19.73 -3.92 14.25
N GLU A 314 -18.51 -3.52 13.86
CA GLU A 314 -18.15 -2.10 13.70
C GLU A 314 -18.71 -1.54 12.39
N LYS A 315 -18.79 -2.38 11.35
CA LYS A 315 -19.35 -1.99 10.06
C LYS A 315 -20.86 -2.23 9.96
N ASP A 316 -21.42 -3.15 10.74
CA ASP A 316 -22.87 -3.43 10.81
C ASP A 316 -23.56 -2.41 11.76
N ARG A 317 -23.51 -1.14 11.32
CA ARG A 317 -24.07 0.02 12.04
C ARG A 317 -24.63 1.03 11.06
N GLU A 318 -25.29 2.06 11.58
CA GLU A 318 -25.68 3.22 10.78
C GLU A 318 -24.45 3.84 10.13
N PHE A 319 -24.58 4.31 8.90
CA PHE A 319 -23.47 4.81 8.09
C PHE A 319 -22.65 5.88 8.82
N GLU A 320 -23.31 6.80 9.54
CA GLU A 320 -22.65 7.86 10.31
C GLU A 320 -21.78 7.32 11.46
N LEU A 321 -22.19 6.20 12.08
CA LEU A 321 -21.54 5.61 13.24
C LEU A 321 -20.48 4.56 12.88
N ALA A 322 -20.52 4.04 11.67
CA ALA A 322 -19.54 3.07 11.20
C ALA A 322 -18.16 3.73 11.01
N PRO A 323 -17.05 3.05 11.35
CA PRO A 323 -15.71 3.56 11.11
C PRO A 323 -15.39 3.62 9.62
N PHE A 324 -14.53 4.55 9.25
CA PHE A 324 -13.95 4.63 7.92
C PHE A 324 -12.96 3.50 7.67
N GLY A 325 -12.88 3.02 6.44
CA GLY A 325 -11.90 2.04 5.99
C GLY A 325 -12.52 0.78 5.39
N MET A 326 -11.76 0.16 4.49
CA MET A 326 -12.08 -1.13 3.89
C MET A 326 -10.83 -2.02 3.80
N THR A 327 -11.04 -3.33 3.65
CA THR A 327 -9.95 -4.26 3.32
C THR A 327 -9.70 -4.24 1.81
N GLY A 328 -8.43 -4.24 1.41
CA GLY A 328 -8.06 -4.14 -0.01
C GLY A 328 -6.87 -5.00 -0.44
N ILE A 329 -6.04 -5.47 0.50
CA ILE A 329 -4.75 -6.07 0.17
C ILE A 329 -4.87 -7.36 -0.66
N GLU A 330 -5.87 -8.18 -0.40
CA GLU A 330 -6.07 -9.48 -1.09
C GLU A 330 -6.73 -9.33 -2.47
N THR A 331 -7.33 -8.18 -2.76
CA THR A 331 -8.02 -7.94 -4.04
C THR A 331 -7.27 -6.98 -4.96
N SER A 332 -6.34 -6.19 -4.42
CA SER A 332 -5.69 -5.08 -5.13
C SER A 332 -5.02 -5.51 -6.44
N LEU A 333 -4.19 -6.56 -6.43
CA LEU A 333 -3.51 -7.02 -7.65
C LEU A 333 -4.52 -7.45 -8.73
N GLY A 334 -5.53 -8.24 -8.37
CA GLY A 334 -6.57 -8.69 -9.31
C GLY A 334 -7.39 -7.54 -9.88
N LEU A 335 -7.75 -6.56 -9.04
CA LEU A 335 -8.44 -5.33 -9.47
C LEU A 335 -7.59 -4.53 -10.47
N MET A 336 -6.30 -4.34 -10.18
CA MET A 336 -5.40 -3.59 -11.04
C MET A 336 -5.10 -4.33 -12.37
N LEU A 337 -4.91 -5.64 -12.32
CA LEU A 337 -4.74 -6.44 -13.54
C LEU A 337 -5.99 -6.39 -14.43
N THR A 338 -7.17 -6.53 -13.86
CA THR A 338 -8.43 -6.53 -14.59
C THR A 338 -8.75 -5.15 -15.18
N HIS A 339 -8.78 -4.12 -14.34
CA HIS A 339 -9.35 -2.81 -14.69
C HIS A 339 -8.35 -1.76 -15.14
N LEU A 340 -7.05 -1.94 -14.90
CA LEU A 340 -6.06 -1.01 -15.40
C LEU A 340 -5.24 -1.60 -16.53
N VAL A 341 -4.67 -2.80 -16.33
CA VAL A 341 -3.87 -3.46 -17.37
C VAL A 341 -4.78 -4.04 -18.45
N GLY A 342 -5.84 -4.75 -18.07
CA GLY A 342 -6.78 -5.38 -19.00
C GLY A 342 -7.54 -4.37 -19.86
N GLU A 343 -7.85 -3.19 -19.33
CA GLU A 343 -8.49 -2.09 -20.07
C GLU A 343 -7.47 -1.18 -20.81
N GLY A 344 -6.16 -1.44 -20.67
CA GLY A 344 -5.11 -0.69 -21.36
C GLY A 344 -4.87 0.72 -20.81
N VAL A 345 -5.25 1.00 -19.56
CA VAL A 345 -4.97 2.28 -18.89
C VAL A 345 -3.47 2.43 -18.62
N ILE A 346 -2.83 1.35 -18.14
CA ILE A 346 -1.38 1.27 -17.95
C ILE A 346 -0.85 -0.09 -18.47
N SER A 347 0.44 -0.15 -18.74
CA SER A 347 1.11 -1.43 -19.05
C SER A 347 1.36 -2.25 -17.78
N LEU A 348 1.61 -3.56 -17.95
CA LEU A 348 2.02 -4.41 -16.83
C LEU A 348 3.36 -3.96 -16.21
N ASN A 349 4.32 -3.49 -17.04
CA ASN A 349 5.57 -2.89 -16.57
C ASN A 349 5.28 -1.72 -15.62
N ARG A 350 4.35 -0.82 -16.01
CA ARG A 350 3.98 0.32 -15.18
C ARG A 350 3.31 -0.12 -13.87
N LEU A 351 2.49 -1.17 -13.89
CA LEU A 351 1.91 -1.73 -12.67
C LEU A 351 3.00 -2.26 -11.72
N VAL A 352 4.00 -2.96 -12.25
CA VAL A 352 5.15 -3.45 -11.43
C VAL A 352 5.95 -2.29 -10.85
N GLU A 353 6.16 -1.20 -11.62
CA GLU A 353 6.78 0.01 -11.06
C GLU A 353 5.99 0.55 -9.86
N LEU A 354 4.66 0.68 -10.02
CA LEU A 354 3.76 1.29 -9.03
C LEU A 354 3.56 0.44 -7.76
N MET A 355 3.68 -0.89 -7.85
CA MET A 355 3.40 -1.80 -6.74
C MET A 355 4.64 -2.52 -6.19
N ALA A 356 5.80 -2.44 -6.83
CA ALA A 356 7.01 -3.12 -6.36
C ALA A 356 8.23 -2.20 -6.27
N VAL A 357 8.51 -1.45 -7.32
CA VAL A 357 9.76 -0.68 -7.46
C VAL A 357 9.71 0.63 -6.69
N ASN A 358 8.72 1.45 -7.02
CA ASN A 358 8.60 2.80 -6.47
C ASN A 358 8.33 2.83 -4.95
N PRO A 359 7.44 1.96 -4.39
CA PRO A 359 7.25 1.89 -2.94
C PRO A 359 8.55 1.67 -2.17
N ARG A 360 9.42 0.74 -2.63
CA ARG A 360 10.73 0.51 -2.01
C ARG A 360 11.63 1.74 -2.10
N ALA A 361 11.66 2.40 -3.25
CA ALA A 361 12.47 3.60 -3.46
C ALA A 361 12.00 4.77 -2.56
N ILE A 362 10.69 4.97 -2.41
CA ILE A 362 10.10 6.00 -1.54
C ILE A 362 10.48 5.74 -0.07
N LEU A 363 10.34 4.49 0.39
CA LEU A 363 10.64 4.09 1.75
C LEU A 363 12.14 3.95 2.05
N ARG A 364 13.03 4.10 1.05
CA ARG A 364 14.46 3.83 1.18
C ARG A 364 14.75 2.41 1.66
N ASP A 365 13.92 1.46 1.24
CA ASP A 365 14.11 0.04 1.50
C ASP A 365 15.15 -0.57 0.55
N GLU A 366 15.64 -1.78 0.88
CA GLU A 366 16.61 -2.49 0.03
C GLU A 366 16.02 -2.71 -1.38
N ARG A 367 16.81 -2.34 -2.39
CA ARG A 367 16.42 -2.58 -3.78
C ARG A 367 16.30 -4.09 -4.04
N VAL A 368 15.18 -4.51 -4.55
CA VAL A 368 14.92 -5.86 -5.02
C VAL A 368 14.74 -5.83 -6.53
N ALA A 369 15.56 -6.60 -7.25
CA ALA A 369 15.48 -6.72 -8.70
C ALA A 369 15.69 -8.18 -9.12
N ILE A 370 15.21 -8.54 -10.32
CA ILE A 370 15.47 -9.87 -10.89
C ILE A 370 16.84 -9.84 -11.56
N GLU A 371 17.89 -9.91 -10.72
CA GLU A 371 19.29 -9.92 -11.16
C GLU A 371 20.15 -10.76 -10.19
N PRO A 372 21.26 -11.36 -10.66
CA PRO A 372 22.17 -12.09 -9.78
C PRO A 372 22.68 -11.25 -8.62
N GLY A 373 22.67 -11.83 -7.41
CA GLY A 373 23.07 -11.17 -6.16
C GLY A 373 21.91 -10.52 -5.40
N SER A 374 20.78 -10.22 -6.02
CA SER A 374 19.61 -9.64 -5.37
C SER A 374 18.95 -10.63 -4.40
N ILE A 375 18.33 -10.11 -3.34
CA ILE A 375 17.42 -10.89 -2.49
C ILE A 375 16.29 -11.44 -3.37
N ALA A 376 15.95 -12.70 -3.14
CA ALA A 376 14.87 -13.38 -3.86
C ALA A 376 13.51 -13.12 -3.18
N ASP A 377 13.10 -11.86 -3.13
CA ASP A 377 11.72 -11.46 -2.81
C ASP A 377 10.98 -11.35 -4.13
N LEU A 378 10.13 -12.31 -4.44
CA LEU A 378 9.49 -12.46 -5.76
C LEU A 378 8.00 -12.73 -5.62
N THR A 379 7.22 -12.18 -6.54
CA THR A 379 5.79 -12.50 -6.71
C THR A 379 5.58 -13.20 -8.05
N VAL A 380 4.88 -14.33 -8.03
CA VAL A 380 4.47 -15.06 -9.21
C VAL A 380 3.01 -14.77 -9.50
N ILE A 381 2.73 -14.33 -10.72
CA ILE A 381 1.39 -13.94 -11.17
C ILE A 381 0.91 -14.94 -12.23
N ASP A 382 -0.28 -15.48 -12.05
CA ASP A 382 -1.04 -16.13 -13.10
C ASP A 382 -1.94 -15.06 -13.78
N PRO A 383 -1.60 -14.59 -14.97
CA PRO A 383 -2.35 -13.51 -15.63
C PRO A 383 -3.70 -13.96 -16.17
N ASP A 384 -3.93 -15.26 -16.30
CA ASP A 384 -5.11 -15.84 -16.92
C ASP A 384 -6.10 -16.43 -15.91
N ALA A 385 -5.73 -16.48 -14.63
CA ALA A 385 -6.62 -16.98 -13.58
C ALA A 385 -7.88 -16.12 -13.49
N GLU A 386 -9.04 -16.73 -13.70
CA GLU A 386 -10.36 -16.11 -13.50
C GLU A 386 -10.92 -16.52 -12.14
N TRP A 387 -11.39 -15.54 -11.37
CA TRP A 387 -11.91 -15.79 -10.04
C TRP A 387 -12.93 -14.74 -9.63
N THR A 388 -13.79 -15.10 -8.68
CA THR A 388 -14.78 -14.18 -8.10
C THR A 388 -14.39 -13.88 -6.67
N VAL A 389 -14.43 -12.63 -6.27
CA VAL A 389 -14.10 -12.22 -4.89
C VAL A 389 -15.16 -12.79 -3.93
N ALA A 390 -14.73 -13.66 -3.03
CA ALA A 390 -15.59 -14.28 -2.03
C ALA A 390 -15.07 -14.05 -0.61
N LYS A 391 -15.99 -13.83 0.34
CA LYS A 391 -15.61 -13.57 1.75
C LYS A 391 -14.82 -14.72 2.38
N ASP A 392 -15.19 -15.94 2.04
CA ASP A 392 -14.58 -17.15 2.60
C ASP A 392 -13.13 -17.37 2.14
N ASP A 393 -12.69 -16.66 1.09
CA ASP A 393 -11.33 -16.77 0.57
C ASP A 393 -10.35 -15.83 1.30
N PHE A 394 -10.83 -14.87 2.10
CA PHE A 394 -9.97 -13.92 2.78
C PHE A 394 -9.20 -14.53 3.96
N CYS A 395 -7.90 -14.23 3.98
CA CYS A 395 -7.01 -14.55 5.10
C CYS A 395 -7.04 -13.51 6.21
N SER A 396 -7.41 -12.25 5.90
CA SER A 396 -7.64 -11.20 6.88
C SER A 396 -8.75 -11.58 7.86
N LYS A 397 -8.65 -11.15 9.12
CA LYS A 397 -9.74 -11.28 10.09
C LYS A 397 -10.99 -10.52 9.68
N ALA A 398 -10.83 -9.47 8.88
CA ALA A 398 -11.90 -8.59 8.45
C ALA A 398 -12.27 -8.84 6.98
N GLN A 399 -13.53 -8.57 6.67
CA GLN A 399 -14.10 -8.79 5.33
C GLN A 399 -14.90 -7.56 4.85
N ASN A 400 -14.55 -6.39 5.37
CA ASN A 400 -15.22 -5.12 5.08
C ASN A 400 -14.76 -4.54 3.74
N THR A 401 -15.32 -5.05 2.66
CA THR A 401 -15.01 -4.60 1.29
C THR A 401 -16.25 -4.64 0.40
N PRO A 402 -16.44 -3.65 -0.50
CA PRO A 402 -17.54 -3.65 -1.46
C PRO A 402 -17.26 -4.54 -2.70
N PHE A 403 -16.06 -5.09 -2.84
CA PHE A 403 -15.65 -5.85 -4.02
C PHE A 403 -16.17 -7.31 -4.04
N VAL A 404 -16.85 -7.77 -3.00
CA VAL A 404 -17.42 -9.13 -2.96
C VAL A 404 -18.38 -9.34 -4.15
N GLY A 405 -18.19 -10.45 -4.86
CA GLY A 405 -18.95 -10.78 -6.07
C GLY A 405 -18.36 -10.22 -7.38
N TRP A 406 -17.31 -9.42 -7.33
CA TRP A 406 -16.61 -8.97 -8.53
C TRP A 406 -15.84 -10.11 -9.18
N ASN A 407 -15.92 -10.19 -10.52
CA ASN A 407 -15.15 -11.15 -11.31
C ASN A 407 -13.84 -10.49 -11.73
N LEU A 408 -12.74 -11.12 -11.37
CA LEU A 408 -11.39 -10.62 -11.62
C LEU A 408 -10.60 -11.60 -12.46
N ARG A 409 -9.62 -11.07 -13.20
CA ARG A 409 -8.65 -11.84 -13.97
C ARG A 409 -7.23 -11.48 -13.52
N GLY A 410 -6.42 -12.52 -13.32
CA GLY A 410 -5.07 -12.42 -12.80
C GLY A 410 -5.04 -12.40 -11.26
N ARG A 411 -4.12 -13.18 -10.71
CA ARG A 411 -3.85 -13.22 -9.26
C ARG A 411 -2.44 -13.71 -8.98
N ALA A 412 -1.92 -13.41 -7.80
CA ALA A 412 -0.70 -14.05 -7.31
C ALA A 412 -0.95 -15.53 -7.02
N THR A 413 0.01 -16.39 -7.37
CA THR A 413 -0.04 -17.82 -7.08
C THR A 413 1.07 -18.26 -6.14
N ASP A 414 2.24 -17.60 -6.20
CA ASP A 414 3.35 -17.92 -5.30
C ASP A 414 4.02 -16.62 -4.85
N VAL A 415 4.48 -16.61 -3.60
CA VAL A 415 5.22 -15.51 -3.01
C VAL A 415 6.46 -16.07 -2.34
N PHE A 416 7.61 -15.52 -2.70
CA PHE A 416 8.90 -15.87 -2.11
C PHE A 416 9.46 -14.66 -1.36
N VAL A 417 9.85 -14.88 -0.11
CA VAL A 417 10.51 -13.87 0.73
C VAL A 417 11.86 -14.43 1.16
N GLY A 418 12.94 -13.78 0.72
CA GLY A 418 14.29 -14.30 0.94
C GLY A 418 14.48 -15.70 0.36
N GLY A 419 13.85 -16.01 -0.78
CA GLY A 419 13.91 -17.31 -1.45
C GLY A 419 13.13 -18.44 -0.78
N TYR A 420 12.34 -18.13 0.25
CA TYR A 420 11.44 -19.10 0.89
C TYR A 420 10.01 -18.79 0.50
N ALA A 421 9.26 -19.82 0.10
CA ALA A 421 7.86 -19.64 -0.23
C ALA A 421 7.05 -19.36 1.04
N THR A 422 6.31 -18.25 1.02
CA THR A 422 5.28 -17.94 2.02
C THR A 422 3.89 -18.23 1.48
N MET A 423 3.73 -18.25 0.16
CA MET A 423 2.55 -18.75 -0.54
C MET A 423 2.98 -19.66 -1.69
N GLU A 424 2.30 -20.79 -1.89
CA GLU A 424 2.48 -21.73 -2.99
C GLU A 424 1.12 -22.13 -3.56
N ASP A 425 0.98 -22.10 -4.88
CA ASP A 425 -0.24 -22.46 -5.61
C ASP A 425 -1.52 -21.84 -5.03
N GLY A 426 -1.42 -20.55 -4.62
CA GLY A 426 -2.52 -19.79 -4.03
C GLY A 426 -2.80 -20.08 -2.55
N VAL A 427 -1.99 -20.93 -1.92
CA VAL A 427 -2.16 -21.29 -0.50
C VAL A 427 -1.03 -20.70 0.34
N VAL A 428 -1.35 -19.88 1.31
CA VAL A 428 -0.36 -19.35 2.26
C VAL A 428 0.12 -20.50 3.17
N CYS A 429 1.42 -20.76 3.17
CA CYS A 429 1.98 -22.02 3.68
C CYS A 429 3.00 -21.86 4.81
N SER A 430 3.76 -20.76 4.86
CA SER A 430 4.78 -20.57 5.90
C SER A 430 5.06 -19.12 6.22
N THR A 431 5.49 -18.85 7.46
CA THR A 431 6.01 -17.54 7.87
C THR A 431 7.38 -17.26 7.27
N VAL A 432 7.77 -15.99 7.22
CA VAL A 432 9.11 -15.57 6.77
C VAL A 432 10.18 -16.22 7.65
N LYS A 433 11.10 -16.94 7.03
CA LYS A 433 12.24 -17.55 7.75
C LYS A 433 13.37 -16.54 7.93
N LYS A 434 14.00 -16.59 9.10
CA LYS A 434 15.20 -15.80 9.42
C LYS A 434 16.46 -16.37 8.76
#